data_82eb0672ba42c07396923c411a11ff98
#
_entry.id   82eb0672ba42c07396923c411a11ff98
#
_cell.length_a   1.000
_cell.length_b   1.000
_cell.length_c   1.000
_cell.angle_alpha   90.00
_cell.angle_beta   90.00
_cell.angle_gamma   90.00
#
_symmetry.space_group_name_H-M   'P 1'
#
loop_
_entity.id
_entity.type
_entity.pdbx_description
1 polymer ?
#
loop_
_entity_poly.entity_id
_entity_poly.type
_entity_poly.pdbx_seq_one_letter_code
_entity_poly.pdbx_strand_id
1 'polypeptide(L)'
;MEEISLKWRQHSVRGIFFLAGLAGATWAPMVPIVKQRLGITDDIMGMLLLCIGIGSMFSMPLTGAMAKKYGCRKVITVASILMIGILFGLSQVNSVYMVAAFLLLFGSAIGMLDVTMNINAVLVEKISPRSIMSNYHGMWSTGCFVGAGLFALCLSNGLSVTNATCISLLIMAAIIAIFSGKLLEYGDDSNSEEKAPLIAIPKGIVVFFSIVTGISFLVEGAVMDWSGIFITEVHNMDIALAGTGYSIYSAAMLLCRFGGDAAVRRLGRKTVALGGMVISCLGFLLLILSPWEVGTFASFFIMGIGLANVVPVVFSIMGKQKDMPSAQAIAAVSTVGYMGVLGGPAAIGFISNATSLNIAFGIIAILIVIQTLITRYVFKKMN
;
A
#
# COMPACT_ATOMS: atom_id res chain seq x y z
N MET A 1 13.60 30.09 -18.65
CA MET A 1 13.39 28.68 -18.21
C MET A 1 12.47 28.04 -19.23
N GLU A 2 12.91 26.99 -19.91
CA GLU A 2 12.05 26.24 -20.83
C GLU A 2 10.79 25.74 -20.09
N GLU A 3 9.65 25.96 -20.71
CA GLU A 3 8.35 25.52 -20.15
C GLU A 3 8.32 23.98 -20.18
N ILE A 4 8.33 23.35 -19.01
CA ILE A 4 8.32 21.89 -18.87
C ILE A 4 7.03 21.36 -19.50
N SER A 5 7.15 20.54 -20.56
CA SER A 5 5.99 19.99 -21.27
C SER A 5 5.10 19.14 -20.35
N LEU A 6 3.79 19.14 -20.62
CA LEU A 6 2.80 18.35 -19.88
C LEU A 6 3.17 16.84 -19.82
N LYS A 7 3.73 16.32 -20.92
CA LYS A 7 4.22 14.91 -20.96
C LYS A 7 5.27 14.64 -19.90
N TRP A 8 6.25 15.53 -19.73
CA TRP A 8 7.29 15.39 -18.72
C TRP A 8 6.73 15.50 -17.30
N ARG A 9 5.75 16.36 -17.04
CA ARG A 9 5.05 16.42 -15.74
C ARG A 9 4.32 15.13 -15.45
N GLN A 10 3.61 14.55 -16.43
CA GLN A 10 2.95 13.26 -16.28
C GLN A 10 3.94 12.12 -16.01
N HIS A 11 5.07 12.06 -16.74
CA HIS A 11 6.12 11.06 -16.49
C HIS A 11 6.76 11.23 -15.12
N SER A 12 6.93 12.46 -14.65
CA SER A 12 7.49 12.74 -13.34
C SER A 12 6.58 12.24 -12.23
N VAL A 13 5.28 12.48 -12.31
CA VAL A 13 4.32 11.92 -11.35
C VAL A 13 4.34 10.39 -11.38
N ARG A 14 4.37 9.76 -12.56
CA ARG A 14 4.52 8.29 -12.68
C ARG A 14 5.79 7.78 -11.99
N GLY A 15 6.92 8.47 -12.20
CA GLY A 15 8.19 8.12 -11.57
C GLY A 15 8.12 8.19 -10.05
N ILE A 16 7.44 9.19 -9.49
CA ILE A 16 7.29 9.33 -8.04
C ILE A 16 6.35 8.25 -7.46
N PHE A 17 5.23 7.93 -8.12
CA PHE A 17 4.38 6.81 -7.70
C PHE A 17 5.13 5.48 -7.74
N PHE A 18 5.91 5.24 -8.79
CA PHE A 18 6.78 4.06 -8.88
C PHE A 18 7.80 4.03 -7.74
N LEU A 19 8.48 5.15 -7.46
CA LEU A 19 9.44 5.27 -6.36
C LEU A 19 8.81 4.93 -5.02
N ALA A 20 7.62 5.47 -4.76
CA ALA A 20 6.91 5.25 -3.50
C ALA A 20 6.53 3.77 -3.30
N GLY A 21 6.04 3.10 -4.37
CA GLY A 21 5.80 1.67 -4.37
C GLY A 21 7.09 0.84 -4.19
N LEU A 22 8.16 1.21 -4.91
CA LEU A 22 9.47 0.58 -4.79
C LEU A 22 10.02 0.65 -3.36
N ALA A 23 9.93 1.81 -2.73
CA ALA A 23 10.42 2.03 -1.37
C ALA A 23 9.64 1.20 -0.34
N GLY A 24 8.31 1.23 -0.39
CA GLY A 24 7.47 0.41 0.48
C GLY A 24 7.75 -1.08 0.33
N ALA A 25 7.82 -1.55 -0.92
CA ALA A 25 8.05 -2.96 -1.21
C ALA A 25 9.51 -3.43 -1.06
N THR A 26 10.48 -2.52 -0.98
CA THR A 26 11.85 -2.87 -0.57
C THR A 26 11.90 -3.23 0.92
N TRP A 27 11.03 -2.64 1.75
CA TRP A 27 10.92 -2.99 3.16
C TRP A 27 10.31 -4.39 3.38
N ALA A 28 9.32 -4.79 2.58
CA ALA A 28 8.58 -6.04 2.78
C ALA A 28 9.46 -7.31 2.97
N PRO A 29 10.43 -7.62 2.08
CA PRO A 29 11.35 -8.75 2.28
C PRO A 29 12.35 -8.55 3.42
N MET A 30 12.57 -7.31 3.87
CA MET A 30 13.43 -7.04 5.04
C MET A 30 12.77 -7.41 6.36
N VAL A 31 11.44 -7.47 6.44
CA VAL A 31 10.68 -7.75 7.67
C VAL A 31 11.14 -9.04 8.34
N PRO A 32 11.11 -10.24 7.68
CA PRO A 32 11.60 -11.48 8.31
C PRO A 32 13.10 -11.43 8.60
N ILE A 33 13.90 -10.76 7.77
CA ILE A 33 15.35 -10.64 7.99
C ILE A 33 15.64 -9.81 9.25
N VAL A 34 14.96 -8.69 9.45
CA VAL A 34 15.08 -7.86 10.64
C VAL A 34 14.59 -8.59 11.87
N LYS A 35 13.46 -9.32 11.78
CA LYS A 35 12.92 -10.14 12.86
C LYS A 35 13.95 -11.19 13.31
N GLN A 36 14.51 -11.94 12.37
CA GLN A 36 15.53 -12.95 12.63
C GLN A 36 16.82 -12.35 13.21
N ARG A 37 17.30 -11.24 12.63
CA ARG A 37 18.51 -10.54 13.06
C ARG A 37 18.40 -10.00 14.49
N LEU A 38 17.21 -9.53 14.89
CA LEU A 38 16.93 -9.02 16.24
C LEU A 38 16.57 -10.14 17.23
N GLY A 39 16.23 -11.35 16.77
CA GLY A 39 15.77 -12.45 17.63
C GLY A 39 14.46 -12.15 18.35
N ILE A 40 13.55 -11.41 17.72
CA ILE A 40 12.29 -10.92 18.30
C ILE A 40 11.09 -11.79 17.91
N THR A 41 10.07 -11.73 18.77
CA THR A 41 8.79 -12.40 18.57
C THR A 41 7.85 -11.64 17.64
N ASP A 42 6.78 -12.28 17.19
CA ASP A 42 5.81 -11.69 16.24
C ASP A 42 5.10 -10.47 16.82
N ASP A 43 4.77 -10.46 18.11
CA ASP A 43 4.15 -9.33 18.79
C ASP A 43 5.07 -8.10 18.81
N ILE A 44 6.37 -8.29 19.09
CA ILE A 44 7.36 -7.21 19.02
C ILE A 44 7.50 -6.73 17.59
N MET A 45 7.55 -7.64 16.59
CA MET A 45 7.58 -7.23 15.18
C MET A 45 6.32 -6.47 14.78
N GLY A 46 5.14 -6.92 15.22
CA GLY A 46 3.89 -6.22 15.01
C GLY A 46 3.87 -4.81 15.61
N MET A 47 4.42 -4.62 16.82
CA MET A 47 4.59 -3.28 17.42
C MET A 47 5.55 -2.39 16.62
N LEU A 48 6.62 -2.97 16.07
CA LEU A 48 7.54 -2.25 15.19
C LEU A 48 6.85 -1.80 13.90
N LEU A 49 6.06 -2.66 13.27
CA LEU A 49 5.28 -2.31 12.08
C LEU A 49 4.23 -1.23 12.38
N LEU A 50 3.62 -1.24 13.57
CA LEU A 50 2.72 -0.18 14.01
C LEU A 50 3.39 1.21 14.02
N CYS A 51 4.71 1.30 14.25
CA CYS A 51 5.45 2.56 14.19
C CYS A 51 5.35 3.22 12.81
N ILE A 52 5.30 2.44 11.72
CA ILE A 52 5.12 2.97 10.35
C ILE A 52 3.80 3.74 10.28
N GLY A 53 2.76 3.13 10.78
CA GLY A 53 1.45 3.72 10.78
C GLY A 53 1.34 4.95 11.66
N ILE A 54 1.91 4.91 12.86
CA ILE A 54 1.95 6.05 13.77
C ILE A 54 2.68 7.23 13.09
N GLY A 55 3.84 6.98 12.47
CA GLY A 55 4.58 7.98 11.73
C GLY A 55 3.77 8.63 10.61
N SER A 56 3.06 7.81 9.80
CA SER A 56 2.18 8.31 8.74
C SER A 56 1.03 9.14 9.29
N MET A 57 0.36 8.68 10.35
CA MET A 57 -0.77 9.36 10.95
C MET A 57 -0.42 10.76 11.47
N PHE A 58 0.76 10.95 12.04
CA PHE A 58 1.21 12.26 12.50
C PHE A 58 1.69 13.16 11.36
N SER A 59 2.32 12.60 10.33
CA SER A 59 2.88 13.39 9.24
C SER A 59 1.85 13.86 8.22
N MET A 60 0.85 13.03 7.88
CA MET A 60 -0.12 13.33 6.83
C MET A 60 -0.89 14.64 7.03
N PRO A 61 -1.46 14.96 8.21
CA PRO A 61 -2.15 16.24 8.41
C PRO A 61 -1.23 17.44 8.26
N LEU A 62 0.02 17.32 8.69
CA LEU A 62 1.02 18.40 8.58
C LEU A 62 1.47 18.61 7.12
N THR A 63 1.44 17.56 6.34
CA THR A 63 1.94 17.56 4.96
C THR A 63 1.15 18.49 4.05
N GLY A 64 -0.17 18.60 4.22
CA GLY A 64 -0.99 19.56 3.48
C GLY A 64 -0.53 21.00 3.68
N ALA A 65 -0.25 21.39 4.92
CA ALA A 65 0.29 22.71 5.26
C ALA A 65 1.71 22.90 4.72
N MET A 66 2.55 21.86 4.77
CA MET A 66 3.91 21.89 4.21
C MET A 66 3.89 22.04 2.70
N ALA A 67 3.00 21.32 2.00
CA ALA A 67 2.81 21.41 0.56
C ALA A 67 2.38 22.83 0.14
N LYS A 68 1.46 23.45 0.91
CA LYS A 68 1.05 24.85 0.68
C LYS A 68 2.19 25.84 0.91
N LYS A 69 3.00 25.63 1.97
CA LYS A 69 4.08 26.58 2.35
C LYS A 69 5.33 26.41 1.49
N TYR A 70 5.75 25.20 1.19
CA TYR A 70 7.05 24.91 0.55
C TYR A 70 6.90 24.40 -0.90
N GLY A 71 5.69 24.05 -1.33
CA GLY A 71 5.38 23.45 -2.61
C GLY A 71 5.53 21.91 -2.63
N CYS A 72 4.68 21.24 -3.40
CA CYS A 72 4.68 19.79 -3.52
C CYS A 72 6.04 19.23 -3.94
N ARG A 73 6.69 19.84 -4.93
CA ARG A 73 8.00 19.41 -5.45
C ARG A 73 9.05 19.27 -4.35
N LYS A 74 9.21 20.28 -3.48
CA LYS A 74 10.21 20.25 -2.42
C LYS A 74 9.88 19.18 -1.38
N VAL A 75 8.61 19.07 -0.97
CA VAL A 75 8.19 18.07 0.01
C VAL A 75 8.38 16.65 -0.52
N ILE A 76 7.99 16.37 -1.77
CA ILE A 76 8.23 15.08 -2.44
C ILE A 76 9.73 14.75 -2.46
N THR A 77 10.56 15.71 -2.89
CA THR A 77 12.01 15.48 -3.01
C THR A 77 12.64 15.18 -1.65
N VAL A 78 12.32 15.97 -0.62
CA VAL A 78 12.86 15.77 0.73
C VAL A 78 12.38 14.44 1.31
N ALA A 79 11.09 14.13 1.22
CA ALA A 79 10.54 12.86 1.71
C ALA A 79 11.21 11.66 1.02
N SER A 80 11.42 11.73 -0.30
CA SER A 80 12.07 10.66 -1.08
C SER A 80 13.54 10.48 -0.69
N ILE A 81 14.28 11.57 -0.43
CA ILE A 81 15.68 11.49 0.03
C ILE A 81 15.76 10.91 1.45
N LEU A 82 14.85 11.34 2.34
CA LEU A 82 14.76 10.77 3.70
C LEU A 82 14.50 9.25 3.65
N MET A 83 13.60 8.79 2.76
CA MET A 83 13.33 7.36 2.60
C MET A 83 14.58 6.57 2.19
N ILE A 84 15.44 7.11 1.33
CA ILE A 84 16.73 6.48 0.96
C ILE A 84 17.59 6.27 2.20
N GLY A 85 17.81 7.32 3.01
CA GLY A 85 18.60 7.23 4.22
C GLY A 85 18.00 6.28 5.27
N ILE A 86 16.68 6.29 5.43
CA ILE A 86 15.96 5.45 6.38
C ILE A 86 16.05 3.97 5.98
N LEU A 87 15.81 3.62 4.72
CA LEU A 87 15.91 2.24 4.23
C LEU A 87 17.34 1.72 4.36
N PHE A 88 18.35 2.54 4.05
CA PHE A 88 19.74 2.17 4.31
C PHE A 88 19.97 1.88 5.79
N GLY A 89 19.54 2.77 6.69
CA GLY A 89 19.63 2.57 8.14
C GLY A 89 18.96 1.28 8.59
N LEU A 90 17.74 0.99 8.14
CA LEU A 90 17.01 -0.25 8.45
C LEU A 90 17.76 -1.51 8.01
N SER A 91 18.56 -1.44 6.95
CA SER A 91 19.39 -2.56 6.53
C SER A 91 20.59 -2.84 7.46
N GLN A 92 21.00 -1.87 8.29
CA GLN A 92 22.21 -1.94 9.10
C GLN A 92 21.96 -2.12 10.61
N VAL A 93 20.87 -1.53 11.14
CA VAL A 93 20.66 -1.42 12.59
C VAL A 93 20.29 -2.76 13.25
N ASN A 94 20.85 -2.98 14.46
CA ASN A 94 20.72 -4.23 15.25
C ASN A 94 20.07 -3.96 16.63
N SER A 95 19.30 -2.90 16.78
CA SER A 95 18.61 -2.55 18.02
C SER A 95 17.13 -2.33 17.76
N VAL A 96 16.27 -2.97 18.57
CA VAL A 96 14.80 -2.84 18.49
C VAL A 96 14.37 -1.36 18.55
N TYR A 97 14.97 -0.58 19.45
CA TYR A 97 14.64 0.85 19.60
C TYR A 97 15.05 1.67 18.37
N MET A 98 16.20 1.36 17.76
CA MET A 98 16.64 2.03 16.55
C MET A 98 15.74 1.64 15.36
N VAL A 99 15.38 0.37 15.24
CA VAL A 99 14.42 -0.07 14.20
C VAL A 99 13.08 0.64 14.40
N ALA A 100 12.55 0.73 15.63
CA ALA A 100 11.32 1.47 15.91
C ALA A 100 11.40 2.93 15.48
N ALA A 101 12.50 3.62 15.79
CA ALA A 101 12.74 5.01 15.39
C ALA A 101 12.80 5.15 13.86
N PHE A 102 13.54 4.27 13.17
CA PHE A 102 13.62 4.28 11.70
C PHE A 102 12.27 3.96 11.05
N LEU A 103 11.47 3.03 11.61
CA LEU A 103 10.14 2.71 11.07
C LEU A 103 9.15 3.84 11.29
N LEU A 104 9.23 4.55 12.41
CA LEU A 104 8.42 5.76 12.64
C LEU A 104 8.78 6.87 11.64
N LEU A 105 10.07 7.08 11.39
CA LEU A 105 10.54 8.02 10.37
C LEU A 105 10.16 7.57 8.95
N PHE A 106 10.24 6.26 8.67
CA PHE A 106 9.81 5.68 7.39
C PHE A 106 8.33 5.93 7.14
N GLY A 107 7.49 5.64 8.15
CA GLY A 107 6.06 5.94 8.10
C GLY A 107 5.79 7.43 7.87
N SER A 108 6.52 8.31 8.57
CA SER A 108 6.41 9.75 8.37
C SER A 108 6.77 10.18 6.94
N ALA A 109 7.86 9.66 6.40
CA ALA A 109 8.32 9.99 5.05
C ALA A 109 7.36 9.45 3.97
N ILE A 110 6.87 8.21 4.12
CA ILE A 110 5.92 7.63 3.15
C ILE A 110 4.56 8.34 3.21
N GLY A 111 4.09 8.72 4.41
CA GLY A 111 2.88 9.52 4.57
C GLY A 111 2.99 10.91 3.93
N MET A 112 4.13 11.59 4.12
CA MET A 112 4.40 12.86 3.45
C MET A 112 4.43 12.71 1.93
N LEU A 113 5.07 11.66 1.44
CA LEU A 113 5.17 11.36 0.01
C LEU A 113 3.80 11.05 -0.58
N ASP A 114 3.00 10.21 0.08
CA ASP A 114 1.66 9.81 -0.38
C ASP A 114 0.74 11.03 -0.55
N VAL A 115 0.64 11.88 0.46
CA VAL A 115 -0.19 13.09 0.38
C VAL A 115 0.28 14.01 -0.76
N THR A 116 1.57 14.30 -0.82
CA THR A 116 2.07 15.30 -1.79
C THR A 116 2.10 14.79 -3.22
N MET A 117 2.39 13.51 -3.46
CA MET A 117 2.34 12.97 -4.81
C MET A 117 0.90 12.91 -5.34
N ASN A 118 -0.09 12.62 -4.50
CA ASN A 118 -1.50 12.64 -4.88
C ASN A 118 -1.97 14.07 -5.18
N ILE A 119 -1.58 15.09 -4.39
CA ILE A 119 -1.85 16.49 -4.70
C ILE A 119 -1.25 16.84 -6.08
N ASN A 120 0.02 16.53 -6.31
CA ASN A 120 0.70 16.80 -7.59
C ASN A 120 0.04 16.07 -8.75
N ALA A 121 -0.41 14.82 -8.55
CA ALA A 121 -1.14 14.02 -9.53
C ALA A 121 -2.46 14.67 -9.94
N VAL A 122 -3.25 15.13 -8.96
CA VAL A 122 -4.52 15.86 -9.21
C VAL A 122 -4.28 17.13 -10.00
N LEU A 123 -3.25 17.91 -9.64
CA LEU A 123 -2.90 19.15 -10.34
C LEU A 123 -2.51 18.89 -11.80
N VAL A 124 -1.69 17.86 -12.05
CA VAL A 124 -1.30 17.46 -13.41
C VAL A 124 -2.49 16.88 -14.18
N GLU A 125 -3.41 16.16 -13.53
CA GLU A 125 -4.61 15.64 -14.17
C GLU A 125 -5.55 16.77 -14.60
N LYS A 126 -5.73 17.83 -13.78
CA LYS A 126 -6.57 19.00 -14.12
C LYS A 126 -6.16 19.67 -15.43
N ILE A 127 -4.86 19.70 -15.74
CA ILE A 127 -4.32 20.28 -17.00
C ILE A 127 -4.16 19.23 -18.11
N SER A 128 -4.54 17.98 -17.87
CA SER A 128 -4.41 16.88 -18.83
C SER A 128 -5.71 16.66 -19.61
N PRO A 129 -5.67 16.31 -20.90
CA PRO A 129 -6.86 16.10 -21.71
C PRO A 129 -7.64 14.83 -21.35
N ARG A 130 -7.05 13.95 -20.54
CA ARG A 130 -7.62 12.65 -20.14
C ARG A 130 -7.39 12.39 -18.66
N SER A 131 -8.30 11.62 -18.04
CA SER A 131 -8.06 11.10 -16.69
C SER A 131 -6.92 10.09 -16.71
N ILE A 132 -5.95 10.27 -15.81
CA ILE A 132 -4.72 9.50 -15.72
C ILE A 132 -4.39 9.02 -14.31
N MET A 133 -5.26 9.27 -13.33
CA MET A 133 -5.05 8.92 -11.93
C MET A 133 -4.85 7.40 -11.74
N SER A 134 -5.67 6.57 -12.40
CA SER A 134 -5.52 5.10 -12.35
C SER A 134 -4.15 4.64 -12.85
N ASN A 135 -3.60 5.33 -13.86
CA ASN A 135 -2.25 5.02 -14.36
C ASN A 135 -1.16 5.33 -13.33
N TYR A 136 -1.32 6.40 -12.56
CA TYR A 136 -0.39 6.72 -11.47
C TYR A 136 -0.41 5.64 -10.38
N HIS A 137 -1.59 5.21 -9.93
CA HIS A 137 -1.70 4.10 -8.98
C HIS A 137 -1.22 2.76 -9.56
N GLY A 138 -1.35 2.55 -10.87
CA GLY A 138 -0.73 1.43 -11.58
C GLY A 138 0.80 1.45 -11.47
N MET A 139 1.42 2.64 -11.54
CA MET A 139 2.87 2.80 -11.35
C MET A 139 3.31 2.52 -9.91
N TRP A 140 2.48 2.83 -8.90
CA TRP A 140 2.70 2.37 -7.53
C TRP A 140 2.77 0.84 -7.46
N SER A 141 1.77 0.14 -8.00
CA SER A 141 1.76 -1.33 -8.01
C SER A 141 2.94 -1.92 -8.78
N THR A 142 3.38 -1.25 -9.86
CA THR A 142 4.60 -1.63 -10.60
C THR A 142 5.83 -1.48 -9.73
N GLY A 143 5.92 -0.39 -8.95
CA GLY A 143 6.99 -0.17 -7.99
C GLY A 143 7.02 -1.23 -6.89
N CYS A 144 5.86 -1.62 -6.38
CA CYS A 144 5.75 -2.70 -5.39
C CYS A 144 6.24 -4.04 -5.95
N PHE A 145 5.80 -4.41 -7.15
CA PHE A 145 6.25 -5.63 -7.82
C PHE A 145 7.77 -5.64 -8.01
N VAL A 146 8.33 -4.56 -8.55
CA VAL A 146 9.76 -4.44 -8.80
C VAL A 146 10.55 -4.42 -7.49
N GLY A 147 10.10 -3.69 -6.48
CA GLY A 147 10.81 -3.56 -5.21
C GLY A 147 11.01 -4.89 -4.50
N ALA A 148 9.92 -5.61 -4.27
CA ALA A 148 9.98 -6.91 -3.60
C ALA A 148 10.67 -7.98 -4.47
N GLY A 149 10.36 -8.02 -5.77
CA GLY A 149 10.93 -9.00 -6.70
C GLY A 149 12.43 -8.80 -6.94
N LEU A 150 12.87 -7.56 -7.13
CA LEU A 150 14.28 -7.23 -7.29
C LEU A 150 15.08 -7.59 -6.03
N PHE A 151 14.55 -7.28 -4.85
CA PHE A 151 15.20 -7.60 -3.59
C PHE A 151 15.36 -9.13 -3.42
N ALA A 152 14.29 -9.90 -3.66
CA ALA A 152 14.32 -11.35 -3.62
C ALA A 152 15.31 -11.92 -4.65
N LEU A 153 15.32 -11.39 -5.87
CA LEU A 153 16.27 -11.79 -6.92
C LEU A 153 17.73 -11.53 -6.52
N CYS A 154 18.01 -10.39 -5.88
CA CYS A 154 19.33 -10.09 -5.37
C CYS A 154 19.79 -11.11 -4.33
N LEU A 155 18.95 -11.42 -3.34
CA LEU A 155 19.25 -12.41 -2.30
C LEU A 155 19.44 -13.82 -2.90
N SER A 156 18.58 -14.23 -3.82
CA SER A 156 18.68 -15.54 -4.49
C SER A 156 19.95 -15.71 -5.32
N ASN A 157 20.58 -14.60 -5.74
CA ASN A 157 21.88 -14.58 -6.41
C ASN A 157 23.06 -14.37 -5.43
N GLY A 158 22.83 -14.54 -4.13
CA GLY A 158 23.87 -14.49 -3.11
C GLY A 158 24.33 -13.08 -2.71
N LEU A 159 23.61 -12.01 -3.13
CA LEU A 159 23.92 -10.67 -2.66
C LEU A 159 23.51 -10.49 -1.19
N SER A 160 24.28 -9.69 -0.45
CA SER A 160 23.92 -9.32 0.90
C SER A 160 22.67 -8.43 0.96
N VAL A 161 21.98 -8.42 2.10
CA VAL A 161 20.84 -7.50 2.35
C VAL A 161 21.22 -6.05 2.07
N THR A 162 22.42 -5.64 2.48
CA THR A 162 22.94 -4.29 2.23
C THR A 162 23.06 -4.00 0.74
N ASN A 163 23.62 -4.93 -0.04
CA ASN A 163 23.79 -4.75 -1.50
C ASN A 163 22.43 -4.71 -2.21
N ALA A 164 21.51 -5.60 -1.85
CA ALA A 164 20.14 -5.60 -2.37
C ALA A 164 19.43 -4.27 -2.07
N THR A 165 19.56 -3.77 -0.83
CA THR A 165 19.04 -2.45 -0.45
C THR A 165 19.69 -1.35 -1.30
N CYS A 166 21.02 -1.30 -1.40
CA CYS A 166 21.74 -0.26 -2.17
C CYS A 166 21.28 -0.21 -3.64
N ILE A 167 21.02 -1.36 -4.27
CA ILE A 167 20.50 -1.39 -5.65
C ILE A 167 19.14 -0.68 -5.73
N SER A 168 18.22 -0.99 -4.81
CA SER A 168 16.91 -0.29 -4.73
C SER A 168 17.09 1.21 -4.50
N LEU A 169 18.01 1.61 -3.60
CA LEU A 169 18.29 3.02 -3.30
C LEU A 169 18.90 3.77 -4.50
N LEU A 170 19.76 3.12 -5.28
CA LEU A 170 20.31 3.71 -6.50
C LEU A 170 19.22 3.97 -7.55
N ILE A 171 18.27 3.04 -7.70
CA ILE A 171 17.11 3.24 -8.58
C ILE A 171 16.27 4.43 -8.08
N MET A 172 15.99 4.51 -6.77
CA MET A 172 15.26 5.64 -6.18
C MET A 172 15.99 6.96 -6.42
N ALA A 173 17.30 7.00 -6.20
CA ALA A 173 18.12 8.19 -6.44
C ALA A 173 18.09 8.63 -7.91
N ALA A 174 18.16 7.69 -8.84
CA ALA A 174 18.05 7.96 -10.28
C ALA A 174 16.66 8.55 -10.63
N ILE A 175 15.58 8.00 -10.07
CA ILE A 175 14.21 8.51 -10.26
C ILE A 175 14.10 9.94 -9.74
N ILE A 176 14.63 10.23 -8.55
CA ILE A 176 14.64 11.58 -7.99
C ILE A 176 15.40 12.53 -8.89
N ALA A 177 16.59 12.16 -9.33
CA ALA A 177 17.44 13.00 -10.20
C ALA A 177 16.77 13.31 -11.54
N ILE A 178 16.07 12.33 -12.15
CA ILE A 178 15.44 12.49 -13.46
C ILE A 178 14.13 13.28 -13.35
N PHE A 179 13.30 13.02 -12.34
CA PHE A 179 11.91 13.42 -12.32
C PHE A 179 11.57 14.54 -11.33
N SER A 180 12.27 14.66 -10.19
CA SER A 180 11.91 15.64 -9.16
C SER A 180 11.88 17.07 -9.68
N GLY A 181 12.86 17.44 -10.49
CA GLY A 181 12.97 18.77 -11.09
C GLY A 181 11.85 19.16 -12.05
N LYS A 182 11.03 18.21 -12.48
CA LYS A 182 9.96 18.40 -13.48
C LYS A 182 8.56 18.31 -12.88
N LEU A 183 8.43 18.08 -11.58
CA LEU A 183 7.17 18.14 -10.84
C LEU A 183 6.63 19.58 -10.80
N LEU A 184 5.33 19.71 -10.58
CA LEU A 184 4.73 21.01 -10.29
C LEU A 184 5.30 21.55 -8.97
N GLU A 185 5.68 22.83 -8.99
CA GLU A 185 6.41 23.47 -7.90
C GLU A 185 5.50 23.77 -6.72
N TYR A 186 4.27 24.21 -7.02
CA TYR A 186 3.32 24.70 -6.03
C TYR A 186 2.26 23.66 -5.68
N GLY A 187 1.72 23.76 -4.45
CA GLY A 187 0.49 23.13 -4.05
C GLY A 187 -0.73 23.85 -4.66
N ASP A 188 -1.91 23.33 -4.42
CA ASP A 188 -3.16 23.88 -4.93
C ASP A 188 -3.36 25.32 -4.41
N ASP A 189 -3.37 26.31 -5.31
CA ASP A 189 -3.84 27.67 -5.07
C ASP A 189 -5.38 27.74 -5.02
N SER A 190 -6.04 26.60 -4.87
CA SER A 190 -7.49 26.60 -4.79
C SER A 190 -7.95 27.45 -3.62
N ASN A 191 -8.48 28.60 -3.92
CA ASN A 191 -9.40 29.38 -3.10
C ASN A 191 -10.71 28.63 -2.83
N SER A 192 -10.71 27.30 -2.87
CA SER A 192 -11.82 26.51 -2.42
C SER A 192 -11.83 26.58 -0.90
N GLU A 193 -12.60 27.52 -0.39
CA GLU A 193 -12.97 27.67 1.02
C GLU A 193 -13.78 26.46 1.58
N GLU A 194 -14.03 25.46 0.79
CA GLU A 194 -14.54 24.19 1.30
C GLU A 194 -13.44 23.48 2.11
N LYS A 195 -13.33 23.89 3.38
CA LYS A 195 -12.65 23.14 4.41
C LYS A 195 -13.33 21.77 4.50
N ALA A 196 -12.83 20.78 3.74
CA ALA A 196 -13.20 19.41 4.01
C ALA A 196 -12.91 19.16 5.50
N PRO A 197 -13.87 18.65 6.28
CA PRO A 197 -13.64 18.41 7.70
C PRO A 197 -12.44 17.48 7.83
N LEU A 198 -11.52 17.81 8.76
CA LEU A 198 -10.33 17.00 9.07
C LEU A 198 -10.69 15.53 9.38
N ILE A 199 -11.89 15.32 9.91
CA ILE A 199 -12.44 13.98 10.19
C ILE A 199 -13.87 13.95 9.65
N ALA A 200 -14.10 13.18 8.60
CA ALA A 200 -15.44 12.92 8.08
C ALA A 200 -16.00 11.65 8.75
N ILE A 201 -17.04 11.81 9.56
CA ILE A 201 -17.73 10.67 10.20
C ILE A 201 -18.65 10.02 9.16
N PRO A 202 -18.46 8.71 8.86
CA PRO A 202 -19.28 8.03 7.86
C PRO A 202 -20.75 7.89 8.31
N LYS A 203 -21.69 8.02 7.37
CA LYS A 203 -23.15 7.90 7.60
C LYS A 203 -23.77 6.97 6.56
N GLY A 204 -24.91 6.37 6.89
CA GLY A 204 -25.68 5.51 5.99
C GLY A 204 -24.84 4.34 5.41
N ILE A 205 -24.89 4.14 4.10
CA ILE A 205 -24.13 3.07 3.45
C ILE A 205 -22.60 3.30 3.50
N VAL A 206 -22.17 4.53 3.71
CA VAL A 206 -20.74 4.88 3.80
C VAL A 206 -20.07 4.18 4.99
N VAL A 207 -20.81 3.96 6.12
CA VAL A 207 -20.31 3.20 7.27
C VAL A 207 -19.86 1.80 6.84
N PHE A 208 -20.74 1.09 6.13
CA PHE A 208 -20.46 -0.28 5.69
C PHE A 208 -19.28 -0.34 4.70
N PHE A 209 -19.23 0.58 3.75
CA PHE A 209 -18.11 0.64 2.80
C PHE A 209 -16.80 1.10 3.45
N SER A 210 -16.87 1.89 4.52
CA SER A 210 -15.68 2.20 5.34
C SER A 210 -15.12 0.94 6.00
N ILE A 211 -15.97 0.08 6.56
CA ILE A 211 -15.56 -1.21 7.13
C ILE A 211 -14.97 -2.12 6.03
N VAL A 212 -15.64 -2.19 4.88
CA VAL A 212 -15.14 -2.98 3.72
C VAL A 212 -13.75 -2.52 3.29
N THR A 213 -13.52 -1.21 3.21
CA THR A 213 -12.21 -0.66 2.85
C THR A 213 -11.18 -0.87 3.97
N GLY A 214 -11.59 -0.73 5.23
CA GLY A 214 -10.74 -1.01 6.39
C GLY A 214 -10.21 -2.45 6.38
N ILE A 215 -11.10 -3.42 6.13
CA ILE A 215 -10.70 -4.82 5.99
C ILE A 215 -9.80 -5.02 4.77
N SER A 216 -10.11 -4.43 3.60
CA SER A 216 -9.27 -4.54 2.40
C SER A 216 -7.86 -4.03 2.65
N PHE A 217 -7.71 -2.89 3.27
CA PHE A 217 -6.40 -2.28 3.56
C PHE A 217 -5.65 -3.04 4.66
N LEU A 218 -6.36 -3.59 5.65
CA LEU A 218 -5.77 -4.51 6.63
C LEU A 218 -5.17 -5.74 5.91
N VAL A 219 -5.90 -6.31 4.96
CA VAL A 219 -5.46 -7.49 4.20
C VAL A 219 -4.25 -7.14 3.31
N GLU A 220 -4.28 -6.01 2.61
CA GLU A 220 -3.12 -5.53 1.80
C GLU A 220 -1.88 -5.36 2.69
N GLY A 221 -2.02 -4.69 3.85
CA GLY A 221 -0.94 -4.51 4.82
C GLY A 221 -0.42 -5.84 5.38
N ALA A 222 -1.33 -6.75 5.71
CA ALA A 222 -0.97 -8.08 6.18
C ALA A 222 -0.13 -8.85 5.17
N VAL A 223 -0.54 -8.87 3.90
CA VAL A 223 0.23 -9.54 2.84
C VAL A 223 1.58 -8.86 2.64
N MET A 224 1.63 -7.52 2.67
CA MET A 224 2.88 -6.78 2.52
C MET A 224 3.89 -7.11 3.63
N ASP A 225 3.48 -7.07 4.88
CA ASP A 225 4.39 -7.13 6.02
C ASP A 225 4.64 -8.57 6.52
N TRP A 226 3.67 -9.47 6.36
CA TRP A 226 3.73 -10.82 6.94
C TRP A 226 3.93 -11.96 5.91
N SER A 227 3.82 -11.68 4.60
CA SER A 227 4.05 -12.73 3.59
C SER A 227 5.45 -13.32 3.65
N GLY A 228 6.46 -12.48 3.86
CA GLY A 228 7.84 -12.93 3.99
C GLY A 228 8.04 -13.85 5.20
N ILE A 229 7.49 -13.48 6.37
CA ILE A 229 7.54 -14.30 7.59
C ILE A 229 6.78 -15.61 7.35
N PHE A 230 5.62 -15.56 6.70
CA PHE A 230 4.84 -16.78 6.41
C PHE A 230 5.62 -17.77 5.53
N ILE A 231 6.28 -17.27 4.49
CA ILE A 231 7.11 -18.09 3.58
C ILE A 231 8.28 -18.71 4.34
N THR A 232 8.99 -17.94 5.16
CA THR A 232 10.24 -18.37 5.79
C THR A 232 10.03 -19.16 7.06
N GLU A 233 9.04 -18.85 7.89
CA GLU A 233 8.85 -19.49 9.20
C GLU A 233 7.75 -20.55 9.21
N VAL A 234 6.68 -20.39 8.40
CA VAL A 234 5.60 -21.38 8.35
C VAL A 234 5.88 -22.45 7.30
N HIS A 235 6.32 -22.05 6.10
CA HIS A 235 6.66 -22.99 5.04
C HIS A 235 8.15 -23.39 5.03
N ASN A 236 8.98 -22.87 5.94
CA ASN A 236 10.41 -23.16 6.07
C ASN A 236 11.20 -23.00 4.76
N MET A 237 10.80 -22.03 3.94
CA MET A 237 11.50 -21.71 2.70
C MET A 237 12.72 -20.81 2.97
N ASP A 238 13.65 -20.79 2.01
CA ASP A 238 14.85 -19.96 2.10
C ASP A 238 14.49 -18.48 2.29
N ILE A 239 15.23 -17.80 3.15
CA ILE A 239 15.07 -16.35 3.45
C ILE A 239 15.20 -15.49 2.19
N ALA A 240 15.94 -15.95 1.19
CA ALA A 240 16.06 -15.28 -0.11
C ALA A 240 14.72 -15.16 -0.85
N LEU A 241 13.75 -16.02 -0.54
CA LEU A 241 12.42 -16.00 -1.14
C LEU A 241 11.43 -15.09 -0.40
N ALA A 242 11.84 -14.45 0.70
CA ALA A 242 10.94 -13.64 1.54
C ALA A 242 10.14 -12.57 0.78
N GLY A 243 10.72 -11.96 -0.26
CA GLY A 243 10.04 -10.94 -1.08
C GLY A 243 9.16 -11.51 -2.20
N THR A 244 9.28 -12.81 -2.51
CA THR A 244 8.64 -13.41 -3.68
C THR A 244 7.12 -13.42 -3.56
N GLY A 245 6.58 -13.73 -2.38
CA GLY A 245 5.14 -13.77 -2.14
C GLY A 245 4.48 -12.41 -2.41
N TYR A 246 5.01 -11.35 -1.81
CA TYR A 246 4.48 -10.00 -2.03
C TYR A 246 4.69 -9.51 -3.47
N SER A 247 5.79 -9.88 -4.11
CA SER A 247 6.03 -9.58 -5.52
C SER A 247 4.97 -10.21 -6.43
N ILE A 248 4.69 -11.49 -6.25
CA ILE A 248 3.65 -12.22 -7.03
C ILE A 248 2.26 -11.62 -6.78
N TYR A 249 1.93 -11.33 -5.52
CA TYR A 249 0.68 -10.65 -5.15
C TYR A 249 0.54 -9.29 -5.87
N SER A 250 1.59 -8.48 -5.82
CA SER A 250 1.60 -7.15 -6.45
C SER A 250 1.52 -7.21 -7.98
N ALA A 251 2.16 -8.21 -8.60
CA ALA A 251 2.04 -8.45 -10.03
C ALA A 251 0.60 -8.81 -10.43
N ALA A 252 -0.05 -9.70 -9.68
CA ALA A 252 -1.44 -10.07 -9.92
C ALA A 252 -2.38 -8.86 -9.76
N MET A 253 -2.17 -8.05 -8.70
CA MET A 253 -2.92 -6.80 -8.51
C MET A 253 -2.74 -5.84 -9.68
N LEU A 254 -1.51 -5.63 -10.13
CA LEU A 254 -1.19 -4.76 -11.25
C LEU A 254 -1.94 -5.18 -12.52
N LEU A 255 -1.85 -6.45 -12.89
CA LEU A 255 -2.52 -7.01 -14.08
C LEU A 255 -4.04 -6.83 -14.01
N CYS A 256 -4.64 -7.14 -12.85
CA CYS A 256 -6.08 -7.03 -12.66
C CYS A 256 -6.58 -5.58 -12.56
N ARG A 257 -5.78 -4.65 -12.05
CA ARG A 257 -6.12 -3.22 -12.02
C ARG A 257 -6.18 -2.61 -13.42
N PHE A 258 -5.27 -2.98 -14.32
CA PHE A 258 -5.35 -2.53 -15.71
C PHE A 258 -6.57 -3.08 -16.45
N GLY A 259 -7.02 -4.29 -16.12
CA GLY A 259 -8.25 -4.90 -16.66
C GLY A 259 -9.53 -4.51 -15.91
N GLY A 260 -9.44 -3.85 -14.76
CA GLY A 260 -10.53 -3.65 -13.82
C GLY A 260 -11.72 -2.89 -14.39
N ASP A 261 -11.49 -1.81 -15.11
CA ASP A 261 -12.56 -1.04 -15.76
C ASP A 261 -13.33 -1.87 -16.80
N ALA A 262 -12.63 -2.72 -17.57
CA ALA A 262 -13.26 -3.61 -18.53
C ALA A 262 -14.07 -4.71 -17.81
N ALA A 263 -13.55 -5.25 -16.73
CA ALA A 263 -14.27 -6.21 -15.90
C ALA A 263 -15.54 -5.60 -15.29
N VAL A 264 -15.45 -4.38 -14.73
CA VAL A 264 -16.61 -3.68 -14.17
C VAL A 264 -17.65 -3.34 -15.23
N ARG A 265 -17.25 -2.94 -16.43
CA ARG A 265 -18.19 -2.69 -17.53
C ARG A 265 -18.93 -3.97 -17.98
N ARG A 266 -18.25 -5.12 -18.02
CA ARG A 266 -18.83 -6.39 -18.51
C ARG A 266 -19.62 -7.14 -17.43
N LEU A 267 -19.12 -7.20 -16.20
CA LEU A 267 -19.65 -8.04 -15.13
C LEU A 267 -20.44 -7.24 -14.08
N GLY A 268 -20.32 -5.92 -14.09
CA GLY A 268 -20.92 -5.03 -13.10
C GLY A 268 -20.13 -4.96 -11.78
N ARG A 269 -20.28 -3.82 -11.05
CA ARG A 269 -19.56 -3.53 -9.80
C ARG A 269 -19.76 -4.59 -8.72
N LYS A 270 -21.02 -5.05 -8.55
CA LYS A 270 -21.38 -6.06 -7.54
C LYS A 270 -20.62 -7.37 -7.76
N THR A 271 -20.64 -7.90 -9.00
CA THR A 271 -19.99 -9.16 -9.34
C THR A 271 -18.47 -9.07 -9.17
N VAL A 272 -17.86 -7.96 -9.62
CA VAL A 272 -16.42 -7.76 -9.49
C VAL A 272 -15.99 -7.68 -8.02
N ALA A 273 -16.72 -6.92 -7.18
CA ALA A 273 -16.39 -6.81 -5.77
C ALA A 273 -16.59 -8.13 -5.02
N LEU A 274 -17.78 -8.74 -5.12
CA LEU A 274 -18.08 -10.00 -4.42
C LEU A 274 -17.22 -11.16 -4.91
N GLY A 275 -17.07 -11.30 -6.22
CA GLY A 275 -16.22 -12.33 -6.82
C GLY A 275 -14.76 -12.17 -6.43
N GLY A 276 -14.26 -10.93 -6.41
CA GLY A 276 -12.91 -10.63 -5.95
C GLY A 276 -12.69 -11.05 -4.50
N MET A 277 -13.59 -10.71 -3.59
CA MET A 277 -13.49 -11.11 -2.17
C MET A 277 -13.50 -12.63 -2.01
N VAL A 278 -14.37 -13.35 -2.73
CA VAL A 278 -14.40 -14.81 -2.69
C VAL A 278 -13.09 -15.40 -3.22
N ILE A 279 -12.57 -14.91 -4.34
CA ILE A 279 -11.28 -15.35 -4.90
C ILE A 279 -10.15 -15.11 -3.90
N SER A 280 -10.12 -13.93 -3.24
CA SER A 280 -9.11 -13.63 -2.23
C SER A 280 -9.21 -14.57 -1.02
N CYS A 281 -10.43 -14.85 -0.54
CA CYS A 281 -10.65 -15.81 0.55
C CYS A 281 -10.11 -17.21 0.20
N LEU A 282 -10.36 -17.67 -1.02
CA LEU A 282 -9.82 -18.95 -1.52
C LEU A 282 -8.29 -18.92 -1.57
N GLY A 283 -7.68 -17.79 -1.91
CA GLY A 283 -6.23 -17.60 -1.85
C GLY A 283 -5.69 -17.78 -0.43
N PHE A 284 -6.32 -17.16 0.58
CA PHE A 284 -5.92 -17.34 1.98
C PHE A 284 -6.08 -18.77 2.47
N LEU A 285 -7.18 -19.44 2.11
CA LEU A 285 -7.39 -20.85 2.45
C LEU A 285 -6.34 -21.74 1.79
N LEU A 286 -6.02 -21.49 0.53
CA LEU A 286 -4.98 -22.25 -0.17
C LEU A 286 -3.61 -22.03 0.50
N LEU A 287 -3.26 -20.80 0.92
CA LEU A 287 -2.01 -20.53 1.61
C LEU A 287 -1.86 -21.35 2.90
N ILE A 288 -2.92 -21.39 3.69
CA ILE A 288 -2.92 -22.10 5.00
C ILE A 288 -2.89 -23.62 4.83
N LEU A 289 -3.55 -24.13 3.79
CA LEU A 289 -3.74 -25.57 3.59
C LEU A 289 -2.67 -26.21 2.69
N SER A 290 -1.95 -25.40 1.91
CA SER A 290 -0.95 -25.92 0.96
C SER A 290 0.36 -26.24 1.66
N PRO A 291 0.83 -27.49 1.62
CA PRO A 291 2.16 -27.83 2.10
C PRO A 291 3.26 -27.62 1.05
N TRP A 292 2.91 -27.18 -0.16
CA TRP A 292 3.84 -27.08 -1.29
C TRP A 292 4.19 -25.65 -1.64
N GLU A 293 5.43 -25.44 -2.03
CA GLU A 293 5.97 -24.16 -2.46
C GLU A 293 5.15 -23.53 -3.60
N VAL A 294 4.82 -24.31 -4.63
CA VAL A 294 3.98 -23.85 -5.75
C VAL A 294 2.60 -23.39 -5.29
N GLY A 295 1.99 -24.11 -4.36
CA GLY A 295 0.70 -23.73 -3.77
C GLY A 295 0.77 -22.43 -2.99
N THR A 296 1.87 -22.21 -2.26
CA THR A 296 2.12 -20.96 -1.54
C THR A 296 2.19 -19.77 -2.50
N PHE A 297 2.96 -19.86 -3.56
CA PHE A 297 3.07 -18.76 -4.54
C PHE A 297 1.77 -18.57 -5.35
N ALA A 298 1.09 -19.66 -5.70
CA ALA A 298 -0.23 -19.59 -6.34
C ALA A 298 -1.26 -18.87 -5.44
N SER A 299 -1.18 -19.07 -4.11
CA SER A 299 -2.06 -18.39 -3.15
C SER A 299 -1.91 -16.88 -3.22
N PHE A 300 -0.69 -16.35 -3.20
CA PHE A 300 -0.43 -14.91 -3.30
C PHE A 300 -0.93 -14.34 -4.62
N PHE A 301 -0.78 -15.07 -5.73
CA PHE A 301 -1.33 -14.67 -7.02
C PHE A 301 -2.87 -14.59 -7.00
N ILE A 302 -3.52 -15.61 -6.43
CA ILE A 302 -4.99 -15.67 -6.30
C ILE A 302 -5.50 -14.55 -5.40
N MET A 303 -4.84 -14.28 -4.26
CA MET A 303 -5.18 -13.16 -3.38
C MET A 303 -5.11 -11.83 -4.12
N GLY A 304 -4.04 -11.60 -4.90
CA GLY A 304 -3.83 -10.38 -5.67
C GLY A 304 -4.91 -10.16 -6.73
N ILE A 305 -5.30 -11.22 -7.48
CA ILE A 305 -6.45 -11.16 -8.40
C ILE A 305 -7.71 -10.73 -7.65
N GLY A 306 -7.96 -11.35 -6.50
CA GLY A 306 -9.20 -11.15 -5.75
C GLY A 306 -9.34 -9.72 -5.22
N LEU A 307 -8.30 -9.16 -4.63
CA LEU A 307 -8.36 -7.85 -3.97
C LEU A 307 -8.20 -6.66 -4.90
N ALA A 308 -7.64 -6.85 -6.10
CA ALA A 308 -7.23 -5.77 -7.00
C ALA A 308 -8.29 -4.69 -7.24
N ASN A 309 -9.54 -5.07 -7.39
CA ASN A 309 -10.61 -4.17 -7.79
C ASN A 309 -11.67 -3.91 -6.71
N VAL A 310 -11.53 -4.46 -5.50
CA VAL A 310 -12.47 -4.25 -4.40
C VAL A 310 -12.52 -2.78 -4.00
N VAL A 311 -11.39 -2.21 -3.65
CA VAL A 311 -11.26 -0.81 -3.23
C VAL A 311 -11.64 0.18 -4.35
N PRO A 312 -11.15 0.03 -5.59
CA PRO A 312 -11.59 0.89 -6.71
C PRO A 312 -13.10 0.89 -6.93
N VAL A 313 -13.77 -0.25 -6.79
CA VAL A 313 -15.24 -0.34 -6.89
C VAL A 313 -15.90 0.43 -5.76
N VAL A 314 -15.42 0.32 -4.51
CA VAL A 314 -15.94 1.07 -3.37
C VAL A 314 -15.83 2.57 -3.61
N PHE A 315 -14.66 3.08 -4.00
CA PHE A 315 -14.47 4.51 -4.30
C PHE A 315 -15.39 5.00 -5.42
N SER A 316 -15.58 4.17 -6.46
CA SER A 316 -16.54 4.49 -7.55
C SER A 316 -18.00 4.58 -7.05
N ILE A 317 -18.38 3.82 -6.02
CA ILE A 317 -19.69 3.91 -5.39
C ILE A 317 -19.79 5.16 -4.52
N MET A 318 -18.72 5.49 -3.78
CA MET A 318 -18.68 6.70 -2.94
C MET A 318 -18.89 7.99 -3.72
N GLY A 319 -18.43 8.05 -4.96
CA GLY A 319 -18.69 9.16 -5.86
C GLY A 319 -20.16 9.32 -6.31
N LYS A 320 -21.03 8.30 -6.09
CA LYS A 320 -22.42 8.27 -6.60
C LYS A 320 -23.48 8.05 -5.52
N GLN A 321 -23.10 7.73 -4.29
CA GLN A 321 -24.04 7.58 -3.17
C GLN A 321 -24.67 8.93 -2.77
N LYS A 322 -25.80 8.88 -2.04
CA LYS A 322 -26.59 10.06 -1.69
C LYS A 322 -26.64 10.36 -0.19
N ASP A 323 -26.02 9.53 0.64
CA ASP A 323 -26.12 9.62 2.11
C ASP A 323 -25.27 10.76 2.70
N MET A 324 -24.22 11.17 1.95
CA MET A 324 -23.38 12.31 2.30
C MET A 324 -22.61 12.85 1.08
N PRO A 325 -22.08 14.08 1.14
CA PRO A 325 -21.28 14.65 0.04
C PRO A 325 -20.15 13.72 -0.38
N SER A 326 -19.95 13.54 -1.69
CA SER A 326 -19.00 12.55 -2.23
C SER A 326 -17.57 12.73 -1.70
N ALA A 327 -17.09 13.97 -1.57
CA ALA A 327 -15.77 14.26 -1.03
C ALA A 327 -15.63 13.79 0.43
N GLN A 328 -16.67 14.03 1.25
CA GLN A 328 -16.69 13.59 2.64
C GLN A 328 -16.80 12.07 2.76
N ALA A 329 -17.58 11.41 1.88
CA ALA A 329 -17.68 9.96 1.83
C ALA A 329 -16.34 9.30 1.49
N ILE A 330 -15.64 9.84 0.49
CA ILE A 330 -14.30 9.38 0.12
C ILE A 330 -13.32 9.57 1.28
N ALA A 331 -13.32 10.74 1.92
CA ALA A 331 -12.46 11.01 3.08
C ALA A 331 -12.74 10.05 4.25
N ALA A 332 -14.01 9.78 4.57
CA ALA A 332 -14.39 8.86 5.64
C ALA A 332 -13.93 7.43 5.35
N VAL A 333 -14.16 6.94 4.13
CA VAL A 333 -13.74 5.60 3.69
C VAL A 333 -12.21 5.47 3.72
N SER A 334 -11.49 6.50 3.26
CA SER A 334 -10.02 6.51 3.32
C SER A 334 -9.51 6.49 4.75
N THR A 335 -10.07 7.32 5.64
CA THR A 335 -9.63 7.39 7.04
C THR A 335 -9.76 6.02 7.73
N VAL A 336 -10.91 5.36 7.59
CA VAL A 336 -11.11 4.01 8.15
C VAL A 336 -10.22 2.98 7.45
N GLY A 337 -10.00 3.13 6.13
CA GLY A 337 -9.05 2.32 5.38
C GLY A 337 -7.64 2.38 5.98
N TYR A 338 -7.12 3.57 6.20
CA TYR A 338 -5.80 3.76 6.83
C TYR A 338 -5.72 3.18 8.24
N MET A 339 -6.79 3.21 9.03
CA MET A 339 -6.81 2.51 10.33
C MET A 339 -6.61 1.00 10.19
N GLY A 340 -7.09 0.39 9.09
CA GLY A 340 -6.83 -1.01 8.77
C GLY A 340 -5.35 -1.30 8.51
N VAL A 341 -4.69 -0.46 7.71
CA VAL A 341 -3.24 -0.59 7.46
C VAL A 341 -2.43 -0.39 8.74
N LEU A 342 -2.87 0.54 9.60
CA LEU A 342 -2.19 0.87 10.86
C LEU A 342 -2.28 -0.25 11.88
N GLY A 343 -3.49 -0.72 12.17
CA GLY A 343 -3.75 -1.69 13.23
C GLY A 343 -3.53 -3.13 12.80
N GLY A 344 -3.64 -3.42 11.49
CA GLY A 344 -3.56 -4.77 10.94
C GLY A 344 -2.26 -5.50 11.30
N PRO A 345 -1.09 -4.97 10.96
CA PRO A 345 0.19 -5.65 11.23
C PRO A 345 0.41 -5.94 12.71
N ALA A 346 0.06 -5.00 13.60
CA ALA A 346 0.17 -5.21 15.04
C ALA A 346 -0.79 -6.31 15.53
N ALA A 347 -2.05 -6.27 15.10
CA ALA A 347 -3.03 -7.29 15.47
C ALA A 347 -2.59 -8.69 15.03
N ILE A 348 -2.05 -8.82 13.81
CA ILE A 348 -1.50 -10.09 13.31
C ILE A 348 -0.32 -10.55 14.17
N GLY A 349 0.60 -9.65 14.52
CA GLY A 349 1.73 -9.98 15.39
C GLY A 349 1.31 -10.52 16.75
N PHE A 350 0.36 -9.85 17.42
CA PHE A 350 -0.16 -10.33 18.71
C PHE A 350 -0.92 -11.65 18.60
N ILE A 351 -1.75 -11.85 17.57
CA ILE A 351 -2.46 -13.10 17.33
C ILE A 351 -1.47 -14.21 17.01
N SER A 352 -0.50 -13.95 16.15
CA SER A 352 0.52 -14.92 15.74
C SER A 352 1.34 -15.38 16.93
N ASN A 353 1.81 -14.45 17.76
CA ASN A 353 2.58 -14.77 18.96
C ASN A 353 1.79 -15.58 20.00
N ALA A 354 0.49 -15.26 20.17
CA ALA A 354 -0.40 -15.96 21.10
C ALA A 354 -0.84 -17.35 20.58
N THR A 355 -0.80 -17.57 19.27
CA THR A 355 -1.35 -18.78 18.62
C THR A 355 -0.43 -19.31 17.51
N SER A 356 -0.60 -18.82 16.31
CA SER A 356 0.28 -19.06 15.15
C SER A 356 -0.08 -18.10 14.00
N LEU A 357 0.84 -17.91 13.07
CA LEU A 357 0.61 -17.09 11.87
C LEU A 357 -0.46 -17.72 10.96
N ASN A 358 -0.60 -19.05 10.92
CA ASN A 358 -1.69 -19.74 10.24
C ASN A 358 -3.06 -19.33 10.78
N ILE A 359 -3.22 -19.23 12.11
CA ILE A 359 -4.46 -18.81 12.76
C ILE A 359 -4.72 -17.33 12.45
N ALA A 360 -3.71 -16.48 12.51
CA ALA A 360 -3.82 -15.06 12.17
C ALA A 360 -4.32 -14.87 10.73
N PHE A 361 -3.76 -15.59 9.75
CA PHE A 361 -4.22 -15.57 8.36
C PHE A 361 -5.61 -16.22 8.19
N GLY A 362 -5.95 -17.22 9.01
CA GLY A 362 -7.31 -17.79 9.08
C GLY A 362 -8.35 -16.75 9.53
N ILE A 363 -8.01 -15.92 10.51
CA ILE A 363 -8.87 -14.81 10.95
C ILE A 363 -9.05 -13.79 9.82
N ILE A 364 -8.00 -13.49 9.04
CA ILE A 364 -8.13 -12.65 7.85
C ILE A 364 -9.12 -13.26 6.85
N ALA A 365 -9.06 -14.56 6.59
CA ALA A 365 -10.03 -15.23 5.71
C ALA A 365 -11.47 -15.06 6.23
N ILE A 366 -11.70 -15.18 7.55
CA ILE A 366 -13.01 -14.92 8.17
C ILE A 366 -13.42 -13.45 7.99
N LEU A 367 -12.51 -12.49 8.18
CA LEU A 367 -12.79 -11.06 7.95
C LEU A 367 -13.20 -10.80 6.48
N ILE A 368 -12.58 -11.47 5.51
CA ILE A 368 -12.98 -11.38 4.09
C ILE A 368 -14.37 -11.96 3.86
N VAL A 369 -14.75 -13.04 4.56
CA VAL A 369 -16.12 -13.57 4.49
C VAL A 369 -17.12 -12.53 5.07
N ILE A 370 -16.81 -11.93 6.22
CA ILE A 370 -17.63 -10.87 6.82
C ILE A 370 -17.75 -9.68 5.85
N GLN A 371 -16.64 -9.25 5.27
CA GLN A 371 -16.59 -8.20 4.25
C GLN A 371 -17.50 -8.53 3.05
N THR A 372 -17.49 -9.78 2.60
CA THR A 372 -18.33 -10.25 1.48
C THR A 372 -19.82 -10.17 1.85
N LEU A 373 -20.19 -10.59 3.08
CA LEU A 373 -21.57 -10.53 3.56
C LEU A 373 -22.06 -9.09 3.70
N ILE A 374 -21.24 -8.19 4.26
CA ILE A 374 -21.54 -6.76 4.36
C ILE A 374 -21.77 -6.18 2.96
N THR A 375 -20.85 -6.44 2.04
CA THR A 375 -20.93 -5.93 0.66
C THR A 375 -22.18 -6.44 -0.05
N ARG A 376 -22.51 -7.73 0.09
CA ARG A 376 -23.74 -8.32 -0.45
C ARG A 376 -25.00 -7.65 0.12
N TYR A 377 -25.03 -7.41 1.43
CA TYR A 377 -26.14 -6.72 2.12
C TYR A 377 -26.35 -5.30 1.57
N VAL A 378 -25.27 -4.52 1.46
CA VAL A 378 -25.35 -3.14 0.98
C VAL A 378 -25.80 -3.08 -0.48
N PHE A 379 -25.27 -3.92 -1.36
CA PHE A 379 -25.74 -3.99 -2.74
C PHE A 379 -27.22 -4.42 -2.86
N LYS A 380 -27.74 -5.22 -1.92
CA LYS A 380 -29.16 -5.54 -1.88
C LYS A 380 -30.01 -4.33 -1.47
N LYS A 381 -29.49 -3.46 -0.61
CA LYS A 381 -30.19 -2.25 -0.15
C LYS A 381 -30.15 -1.10 -1.14
N MET A 382 -29.15 -1.10 -2.04
CA MET A 382 -28.99 -0.06 -3.08
C MET A 382 -29.84 -0.31 -4.34
N ASN A 383 -30.29 -1.55 -4.58
CA ASN A 383 -31.22 -1.95 -5.64
C ASN A 383 -32.65 -1.89 -5.13
#